data_b82f0fba26a44d3fe553cf0ef6c734dd
#
_entry.id   b82f0fba26a44d3fe553cf0ef6c734dd
#
_cell.length_a   1.000
_cell.length_b   1.000
_cell.length_c   1.000
_cell.angle_alpha   90.00
_cell.angle_beta   90.00
_cell.angle_gamma   90.00
#
_symmetry.space_group_name_H-M   'P 1'
#
loop_
_entity.id
_entity.type
_entity.pdbx_description
1 polymer ?
#
loop_
_entity_poly.entity_id
_entity_poly.type
_entity_poly.pdbx_seq_one_letter_code
_entity_poly.pdbx_strand_id
1 'polypeptide(L)'
;MKILLARIYLTEGQHLHKKVMQHLHDVEKVKGVTMFRAISGYGSSGVVHQSTLVDLSLDLPLVIEFFDTPEKVERAIAGLDGLVEPDHVITFAGTSHG
;
A
#
# COMPACT_ATOMS: atom_id res chain seq x y z
N MET A 1 18.76 7.44 -10.53
CA MET A 1 18.74 7.77 -9.08
C MET A 1 18.30 6.54 -8.31
N LYS A 2 18.98 6.25 -7.22
CA LYS A 2 18.55 5.16 -6.35
C LYS A 2 17.22 5.50 -5.70
N ILE A 3 16.30 4.55 -5.74
CA ILE A 3 15.00 4.67 -5.08
C ILE A 3 14.72 3.42 -4.26
N LEU A 4 13.78 3.55 -3.35
CA LEU A 4 13.13 2.42 -2.71
C LEU A 4 11.67 2.47 -3.11
N LEU A 5 11.16 1.32 -3.55
CA LEU A 5 9.74 1.18 -3.87
C LEU A 5 9.09 0.40 -2.74
N ALA A 6 7.98 0.89 -2.23
CA ALA A 6 7.23 0.23 -1.16
C ALA A 6 5.86 -0.19 -1.66
N ARG A 7 5.40 -1.33 -1.17
CA ARG A 7 4.04 -1.81 -1.38
C ARG A 7 3.41 -2.13 -0.04
N ILE A 8 2.20 -1.64 0.13
CA ILE A 8 1.40 -1.86 1.33
C ILE A 8 0.18 -2.68 0.93
N TYR A 9 0.00 -3.82 1.59
CA TYR A 9 -1.11 -4.73 1.31
C TYR A 9 -2.19 -4.54 2.35
N LEU A 10 -3.39 -4.14 1.89
CA LEU A 10 -4.54 -3.87 2.74
C LEU A 10 -5.76 -4.59 2.16
N THR A 11 -6.86 -4.57 2.89
CA THR A 11 -8.16 -4.92 2.33
C THR A 11 -9.07 -3.70 2.38
N GLU A 12 -9.98 -3.62 1.44
CA GLU A 12 -10.89 -2.50 1.31
C GLU A 12 -11.79 -2.37 2.55
N GLY A 13 -12.22 -3.51 3.11
CA GLY A 13 -13.09 -3.56 4.27
C GLY A 13 -12.49 -2.97 5.55
N GLN A 14 -11.16 -2.88 5.65
CA GLN A 14 -10.50 -2.27 6.79
C GLN A 14 -10.62 -0.76 6.80
N HIS A 15 -10.90 -0.14 5.65
CA HIS A 15 -11.02 1.31 5.48
C HIS A 15 -9.77 2.10 5.88
N LEU A 16 -8.59 1.45 5.87
CA LEU A 16 -7.33 2.10 6.21
C LEU A 16 -6.70 2.83 5.03
N HIS A 17 -7.09 2.48 3.82
CA HIS A 17 -6.45 2.99 2.60
C HIS A 17 -6.52 4.52 2.50
N LYS A 18 -7.62 5.12 2.91
CA LYS A 18 -7.77 6.58 2.86
C LYS A 18 -6.79 7.26 3.80
N LYS A 19 -6.65 6.74 5.03
CA LYS A 19 -5.71 7.29 6.00
C LYS A 19 -4.26 7.12 5.56
N VAL A 20 -3.94 5.97 4.97
CA VAL A 20 -2.59 5.71 4.46
C VAL A 20 -2.28 6.66 3.31
N MET A 21 -3.18 6.80 2.34
CA MET A 21 -3.00 7.71 1.21
C MET A 21 -2.82 9.14 1.68
N GLN A 22 -3.66 9.57 2.63
CA GLN A 22 -3.58 10.92 3.18
C GLN A 22 -2.25 11.17 3.89
N HIS A 23 -1.78 10.22 4.68
CA HIS A 23 -0.49 10.32 5.38
C HIS A 23 0.66 10.44 4.39
N LEU A 24 0.69 9.59 3.37
CA LEU A 24 1.75 9.61 2.36
C LEU A 24 1.75 10.91 1.56
N HIS A 25 0.59 11.47 1.26
CA HIS A 25 0.46 12.70 0.49
C HIS A 25 0.72 13.93 1.34
N ASP A 26 0.05 14.05 2.49
CA ASP A 26 0.03 15.30 3.26
C ASP A 26 1.20 15.42 4.22
N VAL A 27 1.62 14.33 4.83
CA VAL A 27 2.66 14.34 5.87
C VAL A 27 4.02 14.01 5.28
N GLU A 28 4.14 12.88 4.61
CA GLU A 28 5.42 12.42 4.10
C GLU A 28 5.77 13.02 2.75
N LYS A 29 4.76 13.41 1.98
CA LYS A 29 4.93 14.04 0.66
C LYS A 29 5.83 13.24 -0.26
N VAL A 30 5.56 11.93 -0.33
CA VAL A 30 6.30 11.06 -1.23
C VAL A 30 6.03 11.42 -2.68
N LYS A 31 6.95 11.07 -3.56
CA LYS A 31 6.99 11.53 -4.94
C LYS A 31 5.77 11.09 -5.75
N GLY A 32 5.30 9.86 -5.54
CA GLY A 32 4.14 9.37 -6.24
C GLY A 32 3.54 8.19 -5.51
N VAL A 33 2.22 8.14 -5.46
CA VAL A 33 1.48 7.06 -4.80
C VAL A 33 0.42 6.56 -5.77
N THR A 34 0.33 5.25 -5.91
CA THR A 34 -0.69 4.61 -6.73
C THR A 34 -1.38 3.53 -5.90
N MET A 35 -2.70 3.47 -6.00
CA MET A 35 -3.47 2.42 -5.35
C MET A 35 -4.06 1.51 -6.41
N PHE A 36 -3.81 0.19 -6.25
CA PHE A 36 -4.37 -0.83 -7.10
C PHE A 36 -5.42 -1.61 -6.33
N ARG A 37 -6.53 -1.90 -6.97
CA ARG A 37 -7.54 -2.80 -6.43
C ARG A 37 -7.37 -4.15 -7.10
N ALA A 38 -7.18 -5.21 -6.31
CA ALA A 38 -7.07 -6.56 -6.83
C ALA A 38 -8.44 -7.07 -7.24
N ILE A 39 -8.47 -7.95 -8.25
CA ILE A 39 -9.70 -8.60 -8.67
C ILE A 39 -10.01 -9.83 -7.83
N SER A 40 -9.00 -10.40 -7.17
CA SER A 40 -9.15 -11.47 -6.19
C SER A 40 -7.84 -11.61 -5.41
N GLY A 41 -7.89 -12.30 -4.29
CA GLY A 41 -6.71 -12.59 -3.52
C GLY A 41 -7.07 -13.07 -2.12
N TYR A 42 -6.04 -13.55 -1.41
CA TYR A 42 -6.19 -13.90 0.00
C TYR A 42 -4.88 -13.60 0.73
N GLY A 43 -4.99 -13.34 2.01
CA GLY A 43 -3.84 -13.11 2.87
C GLY A 43 -3.75 -14.15 3.98
N SER A 44 -3.20 -13.75 5.11
CA SER A 44 -2.97 -14.64 6.24
C SER A 44 -4.23 -15.27 6.81
N SER A 45 -5.41 -14.65 6.61
CA SER A 45 -6.68 -15.23 7.05
C SER A 45 -7.12 -16.42 6.20
N GLY A 46 -6.57 -16.59 4.99
CA GLY A 46 -6.98 -17.62 4.08
C GLY A 46 -8.32 -17.42 3.38
N VAL A 47 -9.01 -16.32 3.70
CA VAL A 47 -10.28 -16.00 3.05
C VAL A 47 -10.01 -15.40 1.68
N VAL A 48 -10.59 -16.00 0.65
CA VAL A 48 -10.44 -15.53 -0.73
C VAL A 48 -11.41 -14.37 -0.96
N HIS A 49 -10.86 -13.22 -1.39
CA HIS A 49 -11.63 -12.04 -1.75
C HIS A 49 -11.65 -11.94 -3.27
N GLN A 50 -12.85 -11.85 -3.82
CA GLN A 50 -13.03 -11.93 -5.26
C GLN A 50 -14.17 -11.03 -5.69
N SER A 51 -13.95 -10.28 -6.76
CA SER A 51 -14.99 -9.44 -7.35
C SER A 51 -15.78 -10.24 -8.37
N THR A 52 -17.11 -10.24 -8.22
CA THR A 52 -18.04 -10.82 -9.19
C THR A 52 -19.16 -9.83 -9.49
N LEU A 53 -19.89 -10.08 -10.57
CA LEU A 53 -20.99 -9.20 -10.96
C LEU A 53 -22.13 -9.17 -9.94
N VAL A 54 -22.28 -10.23 -9.15
CA VAL A 54 -23.31 -10.32 -8.12
C VAL A 54 -22.79 -10.06 -6.73
N ASP A 55 -21.48 -10.00 -6.55
CA ASP A 55 -20.88 -9.75 -5.25
C ASP A 55 -20.67 -8.26 -5.08
N LEU A 56 -21.47 -7.65 -4.22
CA LEU A 56 -21.35 -6.24 -3.89
C LEU A 56 -20.39 -6.00 -2.72
N SER A 57 -19.70 -7.05 -2.27
CA SER A 57 -18.70 -6.91 -1.23
C SER A 57 -17.58 -6.00 -1.71
N LEU A 58 -17.22 -5.03 -0.88
CA LEU A 58 -16.13 -4.10 -1.14
C LEU A 58 -14.86 -4.51 -0.37
N ASP A 59 -14.79 -5.76 0.07
CA ASP A 59 -13.65 -6.26 0.84
C ASP A 59 -12.61 -6.92 -0.09
N LEU A 60 -12.16 -6.16 -1.07
CA LEU A 60 -11.14 -6.61 -2.00
C LEU A 60 -9.76 -6.24 -1.50
N PRO A 61 -8.74 -7.03 -1.85
CA PRO A 61 -7.36 -6.64 -1.56
C PRO A 61 -6.98 -5.35 -2.28
N LEU A 62 -6.23 -4.51 -1.58
CA LEU A 62 -5.70 -3.26 -2.13
C LEU A 62 -4.19 -3.27 -1.99
N VAL A 63 -3.50 -2.70 -2.97
CA VAL A 63 -2.06 -2.48 -2.92
C VAL A 63 -1.82 -0.99 -3.10
N ILE A 64 -1.17 -0.37 -2.12
CA ILE A 64 -0.70 1.01 -2.24
C ILE A 64 0.79 0.94 -2.53
N GLU A 65 1.20 1.53 -3.63
CA GLU A 65 2.58 1.51 -4.08
C GLU A 65 3.11 2.94 -4.16
N PHE A 66 4.30 3.14 -3.63
CA PHE A 66 4.96 4.44 -3.73
C PHE A 66 6.48 4.26 -3.79
N PHE A 67 7.16 5.27 -4.29
CA PHE A 67 8.61 5.28 -4.32
C PHE A 67 9.14 6.68 -4.08
N ASP A 68 10.33 6.74 -3.56
CA ASP A 68 11.09 7.97 -3.37
C ASP A 68 12.53 7.57 -3.03
N THR A 69 13.32 8.52 -2.56
CA THR A 69 14.65 8.19 -2.04
C THR A 69 14.53 7.19 -0.91
N PRO A 70 15.53 6.30 -0.71
CA PRO A 70 15.46 5.31 0.35
C PRO A 70 15.18 5.90 1.73
N GLU A 71 15.82 7.01 2.06
CA GLU A 71 15.65 7.66 3.37
C GLU A 71 14.20 8.14 3.57
N LYS A 72 13.62 8.69 2.52
CA LYS A 72 12.25 9.21 2.59
C LYS A 72 11.24 8.10 2.70
N VAL A 73 11.43 7.00 1.96
CA VAL A 73 10.56 5.83 2.03
C VAL A 73 10.63 5.18 3.41
N GLU A 74 11.82 5.02 3.96
CA GLU A 74 11.99 4.45 5.30
C GLU A 74 11.28 5.31 6.35
N ARG A 75 11.39 6.62 6.25
CA ARG A 75 10.70 7.54 7.16
C ARG A 75 9.18 7.45 6.99
N ALA A 76 8.70 7.35 5.76
CA ALA A 76 7.28 7.21 5.48
C ALA A 76 6.72 5.93 6.09
N ILE A 77 7.45 4.83 5.96
CA ILE A 77 7.05 3.54 6.55
C ILE A 77 7.02 3.65 8.08
N ALA A 78 8.03 4.26 8.68
CA ALA A 78 8.05 4.48 10.13
C ALA A 78 6.85 5.29 10.59
N GLY A 79 6.42 6.26 9.81
CA GLY A 79 5.24 7.08 10.11
C GLY A 79 3.92 6.33 10.02
N LEU A 80 3.91 5.16 9.41
CA LEU A 80 2.71 4.31 9.32
C LEU A 80 2.61 3.32 10.50
N ASP A 81 3.56 3.38 11.43
CA ASP A 81 3.53 2.52 12.61
C ASP A 81 2.24 2.73 13.41
N GLY A 82 1.64 1.62 13.82
CA GLY A 82 0.35 1.65 14.51
C GLY A 82 -0.87 1.78 13.57
N LEU A 83 -0.65 2.13 12.29
CA LEU A 83 -1.71 2.20 11.31
C LEU A 83 -1.72 0.97 10.40
N VAL A 84 -0.54 0.48 10.03
CA VAL A 84 -0.38 -0.67 9.14
C VAL A 84 0.49 -1.71 9.84
N GLU A 85 0.12 -2.98 9.72
CA GLU A 85 0.93 -4.09 10.22
C GLU A 85 2.27 -4.16 9.47
N PRO A 86 3.40 -4.31 10.18
CA PRO A 86 4.72 -4.29 9.53
C PRO A 86 4.91 -5.36 8.46
N ASP A 87 4.34 -6.54 8.63
CA ASP A 87 4.46 -7.61 7.65
C ASP A 87 3.60 -7.40 6.40
N HIS A 88 2.77 -6.35 6.39
CA HIS A 88 2.00 -5.95 5.22
C HIS A 88 2.73 -4.92 4.36
N VAL A 89 3.94 -4.54 4.75
CA VAL A 89 4.75 -3.57 4.00
C VAL A 89 6.01 -4.26 3.50
N ILE A 90 6.21 -4.23 2.18
CA ILE A 90 7.42 -4.77 1.57
C ILE A 90 8.09 -3.68 0.76
N THR A 91 9.41 -3.80 0.60
CA THR A 91 10.18 -2.82 -0.16
C THR A 91 11.09 -3.51 -1.16
N PHE A 92 11.38 -2.79 -2.24
CA PHE A 92 12.29 -3.21 -3.30
C PHE A 92 13.26 -2.09 -3.59
N ALA A 93 14.55 -2.39 -3.66
CA ALA A 93 15.53 -1.44 -4.14
C ALA A 93 15.40 -1.32 -5.66
N GLY A 94 15.51 -0.11 -6.17
CA GLY A 94 15.36 0.12 -7.60
C GLY A 94 16.09 1.36 -8.07
N THR A 95 15.87 1.68 -9.32
CA THR A 95 16.50 2.83 -9.98
C THR A 95 15.42 3.59 -10.76
N SER A 96 15.34 4.89 -10.55
CA SER A 96 14.55 5.74 -11.43
C SER A 96 15.45 6.34 -12.50
N HIS A 97 14.86 6.65 -13.65
CA HIS A 97 15.59 7.14 -14.83
C HIS A 97 15.38 8.64 -15.05
N GLY A 98 15.22 9.35 -13.99
CA GLY A 98 15.03 10.79 -14.10
C GLY A 98 15.49 11.59 -12.91
#